data_528e7f7ec8d979e3e5bef4561c676f16
#
_entry.id   528e7f7ec8d979e3e5bef4561c676f16
#
_cell.length_a   1.000
_cell.length_b   1.000
_cell.length_c   1.000
_cell.angle_alpha   90.00
_cell.angle_beta   90.00
_cell.angle_gamma   90.00
#
_symmetry.space_group_name_H-M   'P 1'
#
loop_
_entity.id
_entity.type
_entity.pdbx_description
1 polymer ?
#
loop_
_entity_poly.entity_id
_entity_poly.type
_entity_poly.pdbx_seq_one_letter_code
_entity_poly.pdbx_strand_id
1 'polypeptide(L)'
;MNERKNATKYLLISLLLIIIDQGTKMLVHFKMEPGFPGQIVLISDWLKLHYVLNPGMAFGMQLGHEYGKLLLTLFRLVAMFVIGWYLVRLAVRGASGTLLLALSMILAGAVGNVIDSTFYGVLLGNAPVGSPTPWFHGQVIDMIFVDFWEGFLPEWIPVFGGQYYSTPIFNVADSCIFVGVCIVLIFQGHFYTPIENDTEGNVETDPEGGFKETDLQENNENQPVANNEAASERASDNDDTEGQTLPDRQA
;
A
#
# COMPACT_ATOMS: atom_id res chain seq x y z
N MET A 1 -25.96 1.05 -11.46
CA MET A 1 -25.23 0.92 -12.75
C MET A 1 -24.15 1.99 -12.93
N ASN A 2 -24.25 3.13 -12.25
CA ASN A 2 -23.28 4.24 -12.33
C ASN A 2 -21.97 3.97 -11.54
N GLU A 3 -22.04 3.26 -10.42
CA GLU A 3 -20.90 3.03 -9.51
C GLU A 3 -19.83 2.09 -10.09
N ARG A 4 -20.25 1.03 -10.81
CA ARG A 4 -19.31 0.16 -11.54
C ARG A 4 -18.55 0.89 -12.64
N LYS A 5 -19.17 1.89 -13.29
CA LYS A 5 -18.50 2.71 -14.31
C LYS A 5 -17.37 3.54 -13.72
N ASN A 6 -17.50 3.98 -12.46
CA ASN A 6 -16.44 4.71 -11.78
C ASN A 6 -15.21 3.85 -11.52
N ALA A 7 -15.37 2.62 -11.00
CA ALA A 7 -14.24 1.70 -10.78
C ALA A 7 -13.50 1.41 -12.10
N THR A 8 -14.22 1.12 -13.16
CA THR A 8 -13.63 0.85 -14.49
C THR A 8 -12.81 2.03 -15.01
N LYS A 9 -13.28 3.27 -14.83
CA LYS A 9 -12.55 4.48 -15.22
C LYS A 9 -11.18 4.54 -14.56
N TYR A 10 -11.11 4.33 -13.25
CA TYR A 10 -9.85 4.42 -12.50
C TYR A 10 -8.90 3.25 -12.77
N LEU A 11 -9.43 2.06 -13.01
CA LEU A 11 -8.63 0.91 -13.48
C LEU A 11 -8.06 1.15 -14.88
N LEU A 12 -8.80 1.80 -15.78
CA LEU A 12 -8.29 2.19 -17.09
C LEU A 12 -7.19 3.26 -17.00
N ILE A 13 -7.29 4.21 -16.05
CA ILE A 13 -6.20 5.15 -15.76
C ILE A 13 -4.95 4.39 -15.30
N SER A 14 -5.10 3.46 -14.35
CA SER A 14 -3.97 2.62 -13.91
C SER A 14 -3.36 1.86 -15.08
N LEU A 15 -4.18 1.24 -15.92
CA LEU A 15 -3.70 0.49 -17.09
C LEU A 15 -2.93 1.37 -18.07
N LEU A 16 -3.42 2.58 -18.35
CA LEU A 16 -2.72 3.53 -19.22
C LEU A 16 -1.35 3.91 -18.66
N LEU A 17 -1.28 4.20 -17.36
CA LEU A 17 -0.02 4.56 -16.70
C LEU A 17 0.97 3.37 -16.68
N ILE A 18 0.48 2.14 -16.50
CA ILE A 18 1.30 0.92 -16.61
C ILE A 18 1.88 0.78 -18.02
N ILE A 19 1.06 1.01 -19.05
CA ILE A 19 1.51 0.94 -20.45
C ILE A 19 2.61 1.99 -20.70
N ILE A 20 2.46 3.21 -20.20
CA ILE A 20 3.47 4.27 -20.32
C ILE A 20 4.75 3.85 -19.60
N ASP A 21 4.66 3.37 -18.35
CA ASP A 21 5.81 2.93 -17.57
C ASP A 21 6.58 1.81 -18.29
N GLN A 22 5.88 0.75 -18.66
CA GLN A 22 6.49 -0.39 -19.32
C GLN A 22 7.04 -0.02 -20.72
N GLY A 23 6.34 0.83 -21.44
CA GLY A 23 6.80 1.33 -22.74
C GLY A 23 8.10 2.12 -22.63
N THR A 24 8.20 3.02 -21.65
CA THR A 24 9.43 3.80 -21.40
C THR A 24 10.58 2.90 -20.94
N LYS A 25 10.34 1.91 -20.08
CA LYS A 25 11.34 0.94 -19.63
C LYS A 25 11.88 0.09 -20.79
N MET A 26 10.99 -0.40 -21.68
CA MET A 26 11.40 -1.14 -22.87
C MET A 26 12.18 -0.24 -23.84
N LEU A 27 11.73 1.00 -24.06
CA LEU A 27 12.45 1.95 -24.91
C LEU A 27 13.89 2.16 -24.38
N VAL A 28 14.04 2.40 -23.08
CA VAL A 28 15.36 2.58 -22.45
C VAL A 28 16.19 1.30 -22.59
N HIS A 29 15.64 0.15 -22.29
CA HIS A 29 16.34 -1.14 -22.38
C HIS A 29 16.92 -1.42 -23.77
N PHE A 30 16.14 -1.14 -24.83
CA PHE A 30 16.56 -1.44 -26.21
C PHE A 30 17.35 -0.33 -26.90
N LYS A 31 17.32 0.89 -26.37
CA LYS A 31 17.92 2.07 -27.02
C LYS A 31 19.07 2.72 -26.27
N MET A 32 19.26 2.38 -25.00
CA MET A 32 20.30 2.98 -24.17
C MET A 32 21.26 1.91 -23.64
N GLU A 33 22.52 2.29 -23.52
CA GLU A 33 23.49 1.46 -22.80
C GLU A 33 23.35 1.69 -21.30
N PRO A 34 23.46 0.63 -20.46
CA PRO A 34 23.41 0.77 -19.01
C PRO A 34 24.60 1.61 -18.50
N GLY A 35 24.34 2.42 -17.48
CA GLY A 35 25.35 3.21 -16.79
C GLY A 35 25.70 4.52 -17.51
N PHE A 36 26.83 5.12 -17.10
CA PHE A 36 27.28 6.43 -17.59
C PHE A 36 27.52 6.54 -19.10
N PRO A 37 28.03 5.50 -19.79
CA PRO A 37 28.24 5.60 -21.24
C PRO A 37 26.97 5.87 -22.04
N GLY A 38 25.83 5.35 -21.55
CA GLY A 38 24.53 5.53 -22.18
C GLY A 38 23.73 6.75 -21.70
N GLN A 39 24.31 7.59 -20.85
CA GLN A 39 23.59 8.74 -20.28
C GLN A 39 23.24 9.79 -21.36
N ILE A 40 21.99 10.26 -21.35
CA ILE A 40 21.49 11.31 -22.25
C ILE A 40 21.07 12.52 -21.43
N VAL A 41 21.64 13.68 -21.72
CA VAL A 41 21.25 14.96 -21.11
C VAL A 41 19.99 15.48 -21.82
N LEU A 42 18.91 15.72 -21.06
CA LEU A 42 17.65 16.24 -21.58
C LEU A 42 17.56 17.77 -21.42
N ILE A 43 17.82 18.26 -20.21
CA ILE A 43 17.74 19.69 -19.89
C ILE A 43 18.96 20.09 -19.09
N SER A 44 19.85 20.88 -19.71
CA SER A 44 21.07 21.36 -19.07
C SER A 44 21.76 20.24 -18.26
N ASP A 45 22.29 20.57 -17.07
CA ASP A 45 23.02 19.61 -16.27
C ASP A 45 22.15 18.88 -15.22
N TRP A 46 20.87 19.26 -15.08
CA TRP A 46 20.04 18.80 -13.96
C TRP A 46 19.02 17.70 -14.30
N LEU A 47 18.61 17.52 -15.57
CA LEU A 47 17.68 16.45 -15.97
C LEU A 47 18.33 15.57 -17.03
N LYS A 48 18.53 14.31 -16.68
CA LYS A 48 19.23 13.34 -17.51
C LYS A 48 18.43 12.03 -17.59
N LEU A 49 18.60 11.28 -18.68
CA LEU A 49 18.24 9.87 -18.70
C LEU A 49 19.50 9.06 -18.39
N HIS A 50 19.41 8.22 -17.39
CA HIS A 50 20.50 7.38 -16.93
C HIS A 50 19.96 5.96 -16.65
N TYR A 51 20.24 5.03 -17.56
CA TYR A 51 19.75 3.65 -17.44
C TYR A 51 20.45 2.90 -16.31
N VAL A 52 19.72 2.55 -15.28
CA VAL A 52 20.21 1.76 -14.14
C VAL A 52 19.29 0.58 -13.87
N LEU A 53 19.90 -0.56 -13.54
CA LEU A 53 19.19 -1.75 -13.07
C LEU A 53 19.16 -1.73 -11.53
N ASN A 54 17.96 -1.55 -10.97
CA ASN A 54 17.74 -1.50 -9.53
C ASN A 54 17.27 -2.86 -9.01
N PRO A 55 18.06 -3.55 -8.18
CA PRO A 55 17.63 -4.83 -7.58
C PRO A 55 16.49 -4.68 -6.56
N GLY A 56 15.91 -3.50 -6.43
CA GLY A 56 14.82 -3.21 -5.50
C GLY A 56 15.30 -2.67 -4.16
N MET A 57 16.46 -2.06 -4.16
CA MET A 57 17.04 -1.40 -2.99
C MET A 57 16.54 0.03 -2.88
N ALA A 58 16.09 0.43 -1.69
CA ALA A 58 15.95 1.82 -1.34
C ALA A 58 17.19 2.23 -0.53
N PHE A 59 17.82 3.33 -0.92
CA PHE A 59 18.99 3.89 -0.21
C PHE A 59 20.18 2.95 -0.03
N GLY A 60 20.43 2.02 -0.97
CA GLY A 60 21.58 1.12 -0.91
C GLY A 60 21.48 0.00 0.13
N MET A 61 20.35 -0.12 0.81
CA MET A 61 20.14 -1.21 1.77
C MET A 61 19.81 -2.53 1.05
N GLN A 62 20.76 -3.42 0.97
CA GLN A 62 20.51 -4.80 0.57
C GLN A 62 19.87 -5.53 1.76
N LEU A 63 18.70 -6.11 1.57
CA LEU A 63 18.25 -7.19 2.45
C LEU A 63 19.20 -8.37 2.21
N GLY A 64 20.24 -8.44 3.03
CA GLY A 64 21.49 -9.17 2.85
C GLY A 64 21.40 -10.70 2.76
N HIS A 65 20.31 -11.23 2.23
CA HIS A 65 20.11 -12.66 2.01
C HIS A 65 19.68 -12.95 0.58
N GLU A 66 20.07 -14.12 0.10
CA GLU A 66 19.71 -14.73 -1.18
C GLU A 66 18.19 -14.61 -1.51
N TYR A 67 17.36 -14.66 -0.48
CA TYR A 67 15.88 -14.53 -0.58
C TYR A 67 15.34 -13.11 -0.36
N GLY A 68 16.16 -12.11 -0.06
CA GLY A 68 15.69 -10.75 0.24
C GLY A 68 14.93 -10.13 -0.93
N LYS A 69 15.43 -10.33 -2.16
CA LYS A 69 14.77 -9.87 -3.37
C LYS A 69 13.42 -10.57 -3.61
N LEU A 70 13.37 -11.89 -3.40
CA LEU A 70 12.14 -12.67 -3.51
C LEU A 70 11.08 -12.16 -2.53
N LEU A 71 11.46 -11.99 -1.26
CA LEU A 71 10.56 -11.50 -0.21
C LEU A 71 10.01 -10.11 -0.56
N LEU A 72 10.87 -9.21 -1.03
CA LEU A 72 10.46 -7.87 -1.47
C LEU A 72 9.48 -7.94 -2.64
N THR A 73 9.73 -8.81 -3.63
CA THR A 73 8.83 -8.98 -4.78
C THR A 73 7.48 -9.54 -4.36
N LEU A 74 7.45 -10.53 -3.47
CA LEU A 74 6.22 -11.08 -2.91
C LEU A 74 5.44 -10.05 -2.10
N PHE A 75 6.13 -9.25 -1.27
CA PHE A 75 5.51 -8.15 -0.55
C PHE A 75 4.85 -7.13 -1.49
N ARG A 76 5.56 -6.71 -2.55
CA ARG A 76 5.01 -5.80 -3.57
C ARG A 76 3.79 -6.40 -4.26
N LEU A 77 3.82 -7.69 -4.56
CA LEU A 77 2.71 -8.41 -5.19
C LEU A 77 1.46 -8.42 -4.28
N VAL A 78 1.63 -8.71 -2.99
CA VAL A 78 0.52 -8.63 -2.01
C VAL A 78 0.00 -7.20 -1.91
N ALA A 79 0.88 -6.21 -1.78
CA ALA A 79 0.50 -4.79 -1.72
C ALA A 79 -0.32 -4.36 -2.95
N MET A 80 0.09 -4.76 -4.14
CA MET A 80 -0.63 -4.51 -5.39
C MET A 80 -2.08 -5.03 -5.33
N PHE A 81 -2.29 -6.27 -4.89
CA PHE A 81 -3.64 -6.83 -4.76
C PHE A 81 -4.49 -6.10 -3.70
N VAL A 82 -3.89 -5.75 -2.56
CA VAL A 82 -4.57 -4.99 -1.50
C VAL A 82 -4.99 -3.60 -2.00
N ILE A 83 -4.09 -2.88 -2.67
CA ILE A 83 -4.38 -1.54 -3.22
C ILE A 83 -5.47 -1.64 -4.30
N GLY A 84 -5.39 -2.60 -5.21
CA GLY A 84 -6.38 -2.82 -6.25
C GLY A 84 -7.77 -3.15 -5.70
N TRP A 85 -7.84 -4.05 -4.72
CA TRP A 85 -9.07 -4.37 -4.00
C TRP A 85 -9.65 -3.13 -3.29
N TYR A 86 -8.80 -2.36 -2.61
CA TYR A 86 -9.22 -1.17 -1.89
C TYR A 86 -9.74 -0.08 -2.82
N LEU A 87 -9.06 0.16 -3.95
CA LEU A 87 -9.52 1.08 -5.01
C LEU A 87 -10.93 0.71 -5.48
N VAL A 88 -11.16 -0.55 -5.85
CA VAL A 88 -12.45 -1.02 -6.33
C VAL A 88 -13.53 -0.86 -5.24
N ARG A 89 -13.20 -1.25 -4.01
CA ARG A 89 -14.11 -1.11 -2.87
C ARG A 89 -14.52 0.34 -2.61
N LEU A 90 -13.58 1.28 -2.65
CA LEU A 90 -13.85 2.70 -2.46
C LEU A 90 -14.63 3.30 -3.64
N ALA A 91 -14.31 2.91 -4.86
CA ALA A 91 -15.04 3.36 -6.05
C ALA A 91 -16.51 2.96 -6.02
N VAL A 92 -16.81 1.73 -5.57
CA VAL A 92 -18.20 1.24 -5.39
C VAL A 92 -18.91 1.98 -4.26
N ARG A 93 -18.19 2.44 -3.25
CA ARG A 93 -18.75 3.24 -2.14
C ARG A 93 -18.92 4.72 -2.45
N GLY A 94 -18.59 5.16 -3.66
CA GLY A 94 -18.74 6.56 -4.06
C GLY A 94 -17.68 7.49 -3.46
N ALA A 95 -16.48 6.99 -3.14
CA ALA A 95 -15.41 7.83 -2.63
C ALA A 95 -15.03 8.97 -3.59
N SER A 96 -14.38 10.00 -3.06
CA SER A 96 -13.99 11.19 -3.83
C SER A 96 -13.12 10.83 -5.04
N GLY A 97 -13.35 11.52 -6.17
CA GLY A 97 -12.60 11.29 -7.40
C GLY A 97 -11.09 11.53 -7.24
N THR A 98 -10.70 12.46 -6.38
CA THR A 98 -9.30 12.77 -6.07
C THR A 98 -8.62 11.59 -5.37
N LEU A 99 -9.28 10.97 -4.38
CA LEU A 99 -8.76 9.79 -3.70
C LEU A 99 -8.63 8.59 -4.66
N LEU A 100 -9.66 8.38 -5.50
CA LEU A 100 -9.64 7.29 -6.48
C LEU A 100 -8.56 7.48 -7.54
N LEU A 101 -8.31 8.73 -7.97
CA LEU A 101 -7.20 9.05 -8.87
C LEU A 101 -5.85 8.77 -8.20
N ALA A 102 -5.66 9.23 -6.98
CA ALA A 102 -4.42 8.97 -6.23
C ALA A 102 -4.15 7.47 -6.08
N LEU A 103 -5.17 6.69 -5.68
CA LEU A 103 -5.05 5.23 -5.57
C LEU A 103 -4.80 4.56 -6.92
N SER A 104 -5.37 5.07 -8.02
CA SER A 104 -5.11 4.53 -9.35
C SER A 104 -3.66 4.75 -9.79
N MET A 105 -3.06 5.89 -9.42
CA MET A 105 -1.64 6.18 -9.67
C MET A 105 -0.73 5.28 -8.83
N ILE A 106 -1.03 5.13 -7.53
CA ILE A 106 -0.26 4.24 -6.64
C ILE A 106 -0.36 2.78 -7.14
N LEU A 107 -1.55 2.35 -7.54
CA LEU A 107 -1.73 1.01 -8.12
C LEU A 107 -0.92 0.83 -9.39
N ALA A 108 -0.94 1.81 -10.30
CA ALA A 108 -0.19 1.74 -11.54
C ALA A 108 1.31 1.56 -11.30
N GLY A 109 1.89 2.37 -10.41
CA GLY A 109 3.31 2.27 -10.07
C GLY A 109 3.65 0.95 -9.35
N ALA A 110 2.78 0.50 -8.43
CA ALA A 110 2.97 -0.78 -7.78
C ALA A 110 2.99 -1.94 -8.79
N VAL A 111 2.01 -1.97 -9.73
CA VAL A 111 1.93 -3.00 -10.78
C VAL A 111 3.14 -2.92 -11.71
N GLY A 112 3.55 -1.73 -12.16
CA GLY A 112 4.70 -1.53 -13.03
C GLY A 112 5.98 -2.17 -12.45
N ASN A 113 6.31 -1.82 -11.21
CA ASN A 113 7.49 -2.38 -10.53
C ASN A 113 7.35 -3.87 -10.17
N VAL A 114 6.13 -4.39 -9.99
CA VAL A 114 5.88 -5.84 -9.83
C VAL A 114 6.13 -6.59 -11.13
N ILE A 115 5.73 -6.04 -12.28
CA ILE A 115 5.99 -6.62 -13.60
C ILE A 115 7.49 -6.79 -13.80
N ASP A 116 8.28 -5.75 -13.57
CA ASP A 116 9.74 -5.79 -13.70
C ASP A 116 10.34 -6.87 -12.79
N SER A 117 10.02 -6.81 -11.50
CA SER A 117 10.56 -7.72 -10.49
C SER A 117 10.19 -9.18 -10.76
N THR A 118 9.01 -9.43 -11.31
CA THR A 118 8.52 -10.80 -11.58
C THR A 118 9.07 -11.36 -12.88
N PHE A 119 9.05 -10.56 -13.95
CA PHE A 119 9.22 -11.08 -15.31
C PHE A 119 10.55 -10.70 -15.97
N TYR A 120 11.17 -9.57 -15.63
CA TYR A 120 12.35 -9.09 -16.36
C TYR A 120 13.59 -9.97 -16.15
N GLY A 121 13.67 -10.69 -15.05
CA GLY A 121 14.72 -11.69 -14.86
C GLY A 121 14.69 -12.79 -15.93
N VAL A 122 13.47 -13.19 -16.33
CA VAL A 122 13.27 -14.21 -17.37
C VAL A 122 13.28 -13.61 -18.78
N LEU A 123 12.53 -12.51 -18.98
CA LEU A 123 12.32 -11.94 -20.31
C LEU A 123 13.55 -11.17 -20.83
N LEU A 124 14.25 -10.48 -19.94
CA LEU A 124 15.39 -9.63 -20.28
C LEU A 124 16.73 -10.18 -19.79
N GLY A 125 16.73 -11.30 -19.05
CA GLY A 125 17.94 -11.89 -18.49
C GLY A 125 18.61 -11.00 -17.44
N ASN A 126 17.88 -10.07 -16.79
CA ASN A 126 18.44 -9.05 -15.92
C ASN A 126 18.43 -9.43 -14.44
N ALA A 127 18.16 -10.69 -14.09
CA ALA A 127 18.30 -11.14 -12.71
C ALA A 127 19.76 -11.00 -12.24
N PRO A 128 20.02 -10.59 -10.97
CA PRO A 128 21.37 -10.52 -10.42
C PRO A 128 22.09 -11.86 -10.52
N VAL A 129 23.41 -11.81 -10.77
CA VAL A 129 24.25 -13.02 -10.80
C VAL A 129 24.18 -13.72 -9.44
N GLY A 130 23.98 -15.03 -9.46
CA GLY A 130 23.82 -15.84 -8.24
C GLY A 130 22.40 -15.92 -7.70
N SER A 131 21.40 -15.30 -8.38
CA SER A 131 20.01 -15.48 -8.00
C SER A 131 19.57 -16.94 -8.12
N PRO A 132 18.80 -17.49 -7.15
CA PRO A 132 18.37 -18.90 -7.18
C PRO A 132 17.42 -19.21 -8.34
N THR A 133 16.72 -18.21 -8.86
CA THR A 133 15.84 -18.31 -10.02
C THR A 133 15.73 -16.96 -10.71
N PRO A 134 15.57 -16.88 -12.04
CA PRO A 134 15.29 -15.61 -12.72
C PRO A 134 13.87 -15.08 -12.44
N TRP A 135 12.91 -15.96 -12.11
CA TRP A 135 11.57 -15.56 -11.70
C TRP A 135 11.59 -14.82 -10.37
N PHE A 136 10.87 -13.71 -10.27
CA PHE A 136 10.77 -12.85 -9.08
C PHE A 136 12.08 -12.17 -8.65
N HIS A 137 13.15 -12.32 -9.44
CA HIS A 137 14.45 -11.68 -9.23
C HIS A 137 14.80 -10.64 -10.31
N GLY A 138 13.85 -10.28 -11.19
CA GLY A 138 14.05 -9.22 -12.18
C GLY A 138 14.44 -7.90 -11.53
N GLN A 139 15.38 -7.18 -12.11
CA GLN A 139 15.74 -5.84 -11.66
C GLN A 139 14.81 -4.80 -12.29
N VAL A 140 14.40 -3.82 -11.49
CA VAL A 140 13.59 -2.69 -11.96
C VAL A 140 14.46 -1.80 -12.83
N ILE A 141 13.90 -1.32 -13.94
CA ILE A 141 14.59 -0.38 -14.83
C ILE A 141 14.28 1.04 -14.37
N ASP A 142 15.31 1.74 -13.92
CA ASP A 142 15.26 3.16 -13.57
C ASP A 142 15.99 3.97 -14.63
N MET A 143 15.49 5.21 -14.90
CA MET A 143 16.06 6.01 -15.96
C MET A 143 16.01 7.52 -15.72
N ILE A 144 15.12 8.04 -14.90
CA ILE A 144 14.96 9.49 -14.69
C ILE A 144 15.94 9.91 -13.61
N PHE A 145 16.92 10.70 -13.98
CA PHE A 145 17.91 11.24 -13.08
C PHE A 145 17.75 12.76 -12.99
N VAL A 146 17.36 13.23 -11.82
CA VAL A 146 17.23 14.65 -11.51
C VAL A 146 18.40 15.03 -10.63
N ASP A 147 19.43 15.55 -11.26
CA ASP A 147 20.73 15.83 -10.65
C ASP A 147 20.70 17.19 -9.95
N PHE A 148 20.20 17.24 -8.72
CA PHE A 148 20.19 18.46 -7.93
C PHE A 148 21.43 18.62 -7.06
N TRP A 149 21.96 17.51 -6.55
CA TRP A 149 23.07 17.53 -5.63
C TRP A 149 23.75 16.17 -5.53
N GLU A 150 25.05 16.21 -5.58
CA GLU A 150 25.93 15.08 -5.35
C GLU A 150 27.04 15.50 -4.39
N GLY A 151 27.41 14.66 -3.45
CA GLY A 151 28.48 14.97 -2.51
C GLY A 151 28.50 14.10 -1.27
N PHE A 152 29.47 14.36 -0.40
CA PHE A 152 29.57 13.68 0.88
C PHE A 152 28.61 14.31 1.89
N LEU A 153 27.80 13.47 2.55
CA LEU A 153 26.94 13.91 3.63
C LEU A 153 27.81 14.39 4.81
N PRO A 154 27.39 15.49 5.50
CA PRO A 154 28.08 15.96 6.68
C PRO A 154 28.16 14.89 7.76
N GLU A 155 29.31 14.82 8.47
CA GLU A 155 29.57 13.78 9.47
C GLU A 155 28.59 13.78 10.66
N TRP A 156 27.89 14.90 10.91
CA TRP A 156 26.91 15.00 11.98
C TRP A 156 25.58 14.27 11.71
N ILE A 157 25.36 13.81 10.46
CA ILE A 157 24.13 13.07 10.11
C ILE A 157 24.26 11.65 10.68
N PRO A 158 23.34 11.22 11.57
CA PRO A 158 23.39 9.87 12.12
C PRO A 158 23.27 8.81 11.00
N VAL A 159 24.04 7.73 11.09
CA VAL A 159 24.04 6.56 10.18
C VAL A 159 24.62 6.82 8.79
N PHE A 160 24.42 8.01 8.19
CA PHE A 160 24.81 8.33 6.80
C PHE A 160 25.96 9.33 6.69
N GLY A 161 26.41 9.92 7.80
CA GLY A 161 27.50 10.89 7.82
C GLY A 161 28.76 10.38 7.16
N GLY A 162 29.41 11.20 6.33
CA GLY A 162 30.60 10.85 5.58
C GLY A 162 30.40 9.93 4.37
N GLN A 163 29.18 9.47 4.11
CA GLN A 163 28.87 8.69 2.91
C GLN A 163 28.63 9.60 1.70
N TYR A 164 29.02 9.14 0.53
CA TYR A 164 28.69 9.82 -0.72
C TYR A 164 27.23 9.62 -1.05
N TYR A 165 26.53 10.69 -1.27
CA TYR A 165 25.11 10.70 -1.66
C TYR A 165 24.97 11.30 -3.07
N SER A 166 24.11 10.67 -3.85
CA SER A 166 23.65 11.15 -5.14
C SER A 166 22.12 11.09 -5.17
N THR A 167 21.50 12.01 -5.90
CA THR A 167 20.05 11.99 -6.08
C THR A 167 19.60 10.63 -6.66
N PRO A 168 18.59 9.98 -6.11
CA PRO A 168 18.13 8.69 -6.61
C PRO A 168 17.65 8.78 -8.06
N ILE A 169 18.00 7.77 -8.85
CA ILE A 169 17.43 7.57 -10.18
C ILE A 169 16.14 6.79 -10.01
N PHE A 170 15.09 7.19 -10.70
CA PHE A 170 13.75 6.60 -10.57
C PHE A 170 13.08 6.43 -11.95
N ASN A 171 11.88 5.86 -11.96
CA ASN A 171 11.11 5.56 -13.17
C ASN A 171 9.70 6.18 -13.12
N VAL A 172 8.90 5.94 -14.17
CA VAL A 172 7.52 6.44 -14.26
C VAL A 172 6.64 5.82 -13.16
N ALA A 173 6.82 4.55 -12.84
CA ALA A 173 6.06 3.89 -11.78
C ALA A 173 6.31 4.54 -10.41
N ASP A 174 7.57 4.85 -10.07
CA ASP A 174 7.93 5.54 -8.83
C ASP A 174 7.33 6.94 -8.78
N SER A 175 7.35 7.66 -9.91
CA SER A 175 6.70 8.97 -10.04
C SER A 175 5.20 8.89 -9.77
N CYS A 176 4.53 7.88 -10.30
CA CYS A 176 3.11 7.64 -10.05
C CYS A 176 2.83 7.36 -8.57
N ILE A 177 3.63 6.53 -7.92
CA ILE A 177 3.49 6.25 -6.48
C ILE A 177 3.69 7.55 -5.69
N PHE A 178 4.76 8.28 -5.96
CA PHE A 178 5.10 9.51 -5.25
C PHE A 178 3.99 10.56 -5.37
N VAL A 179 3.55 10.87 -6.58
CA VAL A 179 2.47 11.84 -6.82
C VAL A 179 1.16 11.37 -6.20
N GLY A 180 0.81 10.10 -6.33
CA GLY A 180 -0.38 9.53 -5.72
C GLY A 180 -0.36 9.65 -4.19
N VAL A 181 0.76 9.35 -3.55
CA VAL A 181 0.93 9.53 -2.09
C VAL A 181 0.84 11.00 -1.70
N CYS A 182 1.48 11.91 -2.44
CA CYS A 182 1.37 13.35 -2.20
C CYS A 182 -0.08 13.83 -2.26
N ILE A 183 -0.86 13.39 -3.26
CA ILE A 183 -2.29 13.73 -3.36
C ILE A 183 -3.05 13.23 -2.12
N VAL A 184 -2.81 11.98 -1.67
CA VAL A 184 -3.48 11.45 -0.47
C VAL A 184 -3.13 12.30 0.75
N LEU A 185 -1.86 12.64 0.95
CA LEU A 185 -1.41 13.42 2.12
C LEU A 185 -1.92 14.86 2.12
N ILE A 186 -1.92 15.54 0.95
CA ILE A 186 -2.37 16.92 0.85
C ILE A 186 -3.88 17.04 1.03
N PHE A 187 -4.64 16.12 0.46
CA PHE A 187 -6.11 16.17 0.46
C PHE A 187 -6.76 15.28 1.52
N GLN A 188 -6.00 14.67 2.45
CA GLN A 188 -6.54 13.78 3.47
C GLN A 188 -7.73 14.37 4.24
N GLY A 189 -7.71 15.67 4.56
CA GLY A 189 -8.80 16.34 5.25
C GLY A 189 -10.14 16.39 4.48
N HIS A 190 -10.08 16.28 3.13
CA HIS A 190 -11.29 16.23 2.29
C HIS A 190 -11.85 14.82 2.13
N PHE A 191 -11.13 13.79 2.58
CA PHE A 191 -11.55 12.39 2.47
C PHE A 191 -12.34 11.93 3.69
N TYR A 192 -12.21 12.63 4.80
CA TYR A 192 -12.96 12.42 6.03
C TYR A 192 -14.06 13.51 6.11
N THR A 193 -15.24 13.27 5.52
CA THR A 193 -16.44 13.97 5.96
C THR A 193 -16.75 13.45 7.35
N PRO A 194 -16.83 14.31 8.39
CA PRO A 194 -17.41 13.90 9.65
C PRO A 194 -18.80 13.35 9.34
N ILE A 195 -19.15 12.20 9.91
CA ILE A 195 -20.53 11.78 9.98
C ILE A 195 -21.18 12.85 10.86
N GLU A 196 -21.85 13.83 10.26
CA GLU A 196 -22.79 14.67 10.97
C GLU A 196 -23.78 13.67 11.58
N ASN A 197 -23.68 13.51 12.88
CA ASN A 197 -24.72 12.86 13.64
C ASN A 197 -25.94 13.75 13.46
N ASP A 198 -26.86 13.32 12.62
CA ASP A 198 -28.24 13.83 12.57
C ASP A 198 -28.95 13.52 13.91
N THR A 199 -28.45 14.14 14.97
CA THR A 199 -29.03 14.16 16.31
C THR A 199 -29.35 15.62 16.68
N GLU A 200 -29.68 16.43 15.70
CA GLU A 200 -30.54 17.59 15.98
C GLU A 200 -31.97 17.17 15.64
N GLY A 201 -32.56 16.47 16.60
CA GLY A 201 -34.01 16.43 16.70
C GLY A 201 -34.48 17.87 16.68
N ASN A 202 -35.26 18.25 15.66
CA ASN A 202 -36.03 19.46 15.64
C ASN A 202 -36.83 19.54 16.95
N VAL A 203 -36.28 20.23 17.94
CA VAL A 203 -37.10 20.78 19.00
C VAL A 203 -37.76 22.00 18.37
N GLU A 204 -38.89 21.80 17.73
CA GLU A 204 -39.81 22.88 17.47
C GLU A 204 -40.23 23.47 18.82
N THR A 205 -39.57 24.54 19.22
CA THR A 205 -40.06 25.38 20.32
C THR A 205 -41.24 26.18 19.81
N ASP A 206 -42.42 25.72 20.19
CA ASP A 206 -43.67 26.49 20.05
C ASP A 206 -43.52 27.80 20.85
N PRO A 207 -43.80 28.98 20.28
CA PRO A 207 -43.60 30.26 20.94
C PRO A 207 -44.58 30.54 22.08
N GLU A 208 -45.49 29.64 22.41
CA GLU A 208 -46.40 29.79 23.56
C GLU A 208 -46.15 28.65 24.56
N GLY A 209 -45.40 29.00 25.61
CA GLY A 209 -45.00 28.12 26.71
C GLY A 209 -46.17 27.37 27.38
N GLY A 210 -46.28 26.09 27.11
CA GLY A 210 -47.17 25.17 27.80
C GLY A 210 -46.63 23.76 27.77
N PHE A 211 -46.03 23.33 28.86
CA PHE A 211 -45.74 21.92 29.10
C PHE A 211 -47.05 21.13 29.16
N LYS A 212 -47.32 20.29 28.17
CA LYS A 212 -48.35 19.24 28.26
C LYS A 212 -47.67 17.93 28.67
N GLU A 213 -47.89 17.59 29.92
CA GLU A 213 -47.56 16.36 30.62
C GLU A 213 -48.59 15.27 30.23
N THR A 214 -48.57 14.75 28.99
CA THR A 214 -49.53 13.71 28.57
C THR A 214 -49.02 12.65 27.59
N ASP A 215 -47.74 12.48 27.39
CA ASP A 215 -47.23 11.41 26.47
C ASP A 215 -46.18 10.48 27.09
N LEU A 216 -46.23 10.23 28.42
CA LEU A 216 -45.35 9.24 29.10
C LEU A 216 -46.07 7.97 29.57
N GLN A 217 -47.29 7.67 29.02
CA GLN A 217 -48.01 6.46 29.38
C GLN A 217 -48.61 5.74 28.19
N GLU A 218 -47.80 5.31 27.22
CA GLU A 218 -48.26 4.28 26.28
C GLU A 218 -47.06 3.69 25.50
N ASN A 219 -46.19 2.92 26.18
CA ASN A 219 -45.33 1.95 25.53
C ASN A 219 -44.66 0.97 26.55
N ASN A 220 -45.48 0.49 27.50
CA ASN A 220 -44.96 -0.56 28.41
C ASN A 220 -45.96 -1.74 28.58
N GLU A 221 -46.55 -2.13 27.48
CA GLU A 221 -47.31 -3.40 27.42
C GLU A 221 -47.02 -4.09 26.09
N ASN A 222 -45.99 -4.91 26.06
CA ASN A 222 -45.83 -6.08 25.19
C ASN A 222 -44.38 -6.58 25.20
N GLN A 223 -43.97 -7.13 26.32
CA GLN A 223 -42.91 -8.16 26.30
C GLN A 223 -43.38 -9.35 27.17
N PRO A 224 -43.40 -10.57 26.64
CA PRO A 224 -43.77 -11.74 27.43
C PRO A 224 -42.61 -12.10 28.37
N VAL A 225 -42.98 -12.22 29.64
CA VAL A 225 -42.16 -12.78 30.74
C VAL A 225 -41.87 -14.22 30.43
N ALA A 226 -40.64 -14.60 30.19
CA ALA A 226 -40.17 -15.96 30.21
C ALA A 226 -39.59 -16.28 31.58
N ASN A 227 -40.29 -17.15 32.32
CA ASN A 227 -39.93 -17.73 33.60
C ASN A 227 -38.56 -18.40 33.55
N ASN A 228 -37.70 -18.04 34.48
CA ASN A 228 -36.56 -18.83 34.91
C ASN A 228 -36.81 -19.29 36.35
N GLU A 229 -37.37 -20.46 36.49
CA GLU A 229 -37.30 -21.30 37.71
C GLU A 229 -36.56 -22.59 37.41
N ALA A 230 -35.79 -23.01 38.39
CA ALA A 230 -35.11 -24.31 38.56
C ALA A 230 -33.78 -24.51 37.81
N ALA A 231 -32.67 -24.82 38.39
CA ALA A 231 -32.47 -25.57 39.63
C ALA A 231 -31.05 -25.34 40.15
N SER A 232 -30.96 -25.08 41.40
CA SER A 232 -29.83 -25.41 42.27
C SER A 232 -29.76 -26.94 42.46
N GLU A 233 -28.59 -27.40 42.85
CA GLU A 233 -28.22 -28.74 43.31
C GLU A 233 -27.44 -29.60 42.32
N ARG A 234 -26.15 -29.64 42.52
CA ARG A 234 -25.42 -30.77 43.10
C ARG A 234 -23.92 -30.45 43.10
N ALA A 235 -23.50 -30.28 44.33
CA ALA A 235 -22.11 -30.40 44.73
C ALA A 235 -21.74 -31.88 44.80
N SER A 236 -20.44 -32.08 44.86
CA SER A 236 -19.68 -33.17 45.50
C SER A 236 -19.17 -34.31 44.63
N ASP A 237 -17.92 -34.44 44.83
CA ASP A 237 -17.13 -35.66 45.07
C ASP A 237 -16.37 -36.31 43.92
N ASN A 238 -15.14 -36.44 44.29
CA ASN A 238 -14.09 -37.47 44.09
C ASN A 238 -12.96 -36.96 43.19
N ASP A 239 -11.82 -36.58 43.75
CA ASP A 239 -10.80 -37.25 44.59
C ASP A 239 -10.18 -38.48 43.94
N ASP A 240 -8.87 -38.51 44.04
CA ASP A 240 -7.91 -39.59 43.96
C ASP A 240 -7.34 -40.02 42.61
N THR A 241 -6.08 -39.85 42.56
CA THR A 241 -4.90 -40.71 42.62
C THR A 241 -4.01 -40.81 41.37
N GLU A 242 -2.75 -40.58 41.70
CA GLU A 242 -1.52 -41.27 41.29
C GLU A 242 -1.23 -41.41 39.78
N GLY A 243 -0.08 -41.07 39.28
CA GLY A 243 1.25 -41.26 39.73
C GLY A 243 2.13 -41.73 38.58
N GLN A 244 3.37 -41.37 38.60
CA GLN A 244 4.48 -42.08 37.98
C GLN A 244 4.94 -41.70 36.57
N THR A 245 6.03 -40.98 36.60
CA THR A 245 7.41 -41.34 36.18
C THR A 245 7.80 -41.13 34.72
N LEU A 246 8.77 -40.23 34.60
CA LEU A 246 9.78 -40.18 33.55
C LEU A 246 10.56 -41.52 33.45
N PRO A 247 11.18 -41.80 32.32
CA PRO A 247 12.61 -41.67 32.32
C PRO A 247 13.25 -41.08 31.04
N ASP A 248 14.35 -40.42 31.33
CA ASP A 248 15.56 -40.15 30.61
C ASP A 248 15.99 -41.16 29.52
N ARG A 249 16.61 -40.63 28.42
CA ARG A 249 17.85 -41.03 27.74
C ARG A 249 17.92 -40.38 26.37
N GLN A 250 18.87 -39.47 26.18
CA GLN A 250 20.23 -39.66 25.59
C GLN A 250 20.29 -40.57 24.34
N ALA A 251 20.47 -39.93 23.19
CA ALA A 251 21.55 -40.16 22.22
C ALA A 251 21.48 -39.09 21.13
#